data_be4972b59f62eab770a2e4a823940b7e
#
_entry.id   be4972b59f62eab770a2e4a823940b7e
#
_cell.length_a   1.000
_cell.length_b   1.000
_cell.length_c   1.000
_cell.angle_alpha   90.00
_cell.angle_beta   90.00
_cell.angle_gamma   90.00
#
_symmetry.space_group_name_H-M   'P 1'
#
loop_
_entity.id
_entity.type
_entity.pdbx_description
1 polymer ?
#
loop_
_entity_poly.entity_id
_entity_poly.type
_entity_poly.pdbx_seq_one_letter_code
_entity_poly.pdbx_strand_id
1 'polypeptide(L)'
;AQWRGGGVVFGPTPRSYAVRVNKKVVKAALRNLLTNRYQNNNLIVVDKIELADFKTKNCVEFLKAVNADAKKIIVITKEDNPTLVLASRNIPNVYVQTKQHLSVLDLINGDMYVMTLDALEAYEEDLK
;
A
#
# COMPACT_ATOMS: atom_id res chain seq x y z
N ALA A 1 35.35 -27.82 -16.68
CA ALA A 1 34.74 -27.51 -15.40
C ALA A 1 35.49 -28.13 -14.21
N GLN A 2 36.07 -29.27 -14.37
CA GLN A 2 36.84 -29.97 -13.29
C GLN A 2 38.24 -29.38 -13.01
N TRP A 3 38.72 -28.50 -13.88
CA TRP A 3 40.04 -27.89 -13.78
C TRP A 3 40.01 -26.53 -13.10
N ARG A 4 41.10 -26.10 -12.51
CA ARG A 4 41.27 -24.73 -12.04
C ARG A 4 41.05 -23.76 -13.21
N GLY A 5 40.16 -22.77 -13.06
CA GLY A 5 39.78 -21.85 -14.13
C GLY A 5 38.83 -22.45 -15.18
N GLY A 6 38.27 -23.64 -14.94
CA GLY A 6 37.25 -24.24 -15.80
C GLY A 6 35.91 -23.47 -15.76
N GLY A 7 35.10 -23.68 -16.80
CA GLY A 7 33.80 -23.02 -16.93
C GLY A 7 32.74 -23.54 -15.95
N VAL A 8 31.67 -22.75 -15.75
CA VAL A 8 30.50 -23.17 -14.98
C VAL A 8 29.63 -24.09 -15.84
N VAL A 9 29.39 -25.33 -15.40
CA VAL A 9 28.68 -26.35 -16.20
C VAL A 9 27.19 -25.99 -16.35
N PHE A 10 26.52 -25.69 -15.28
CA PHE A 10 25.13 -25.26 -15.26
C PHE A 10 25.04 -23.84 -14.72
N GLY A 11 25.41 -22.86 -15.54
CA GLY A 11 25.30 -21.45 -15.19
C GLY A 11 23.87 -20.99 -15.07
N PRO A 12 23.63 -19.81 -14.48
CA PRO A 12 22.29 -19.23 -14.38
C PRO A 12 21.74 -18.96 -15.78
N THR A 13 20.54 -19.47 -16.05
CA THR A 13 19.81 -19.23 -17.31
C THR A 13 18.61 -18.33 -17.06
N PRO A 14 18.30 -17.38 -17.96
CA PRO A 14 17.09 -16.57 -17.87
C PRO A 14 15.84 -17.46 -17.86
N ARG A 15 15.00 -17.34 -16.84
CA ARG A 15 13.72 -18.05 -16.76
C ARG A 15 12.65 -17.20 -16.12
N SER A 16 11.41 -17.45 -16.45
CA SER A 16 10.29 -16.79 -15.79
C SER A 16 10.00 -17.41 -14.43
N TYR A 17 9.82 -16.56 -13.42
CA TYR A 17 9.40 -16.94 -12.07
C TYR A 17 7.93 -16.60 -11.81
N ALA A 18 7.19 -16.16 -12.83
CA ALA A 18 5.79 -15.81 -12.72
C ALA A 18 4.95 -17.04 -12.39
N VAL A 19 4.25 -16.99 -11.25
CA VAL A 19 3.31 -18.02 -10.80
C VAL A 19 1.91 -17.44 -10.78
N ARG A 20 0.98 -18.12 -11.43
CA ARG A 20 -0.43 -17.72 -11.43
C ARG A 20 -1.10 -18.08 -10.12
N VAL A 21 -1.73 -17.11 -9.47
CA VAL A 21 -2.50 -17.29 -8.24
C VAL A 21 -4.00 -17.15 -8.54
N ASN A 22 -4.84 -17.97 -7.92
CA ASN A 22 -6.27 -17.89 -8.07
C ASN A 22 -6.83 -16.59 -7.47
N LYS A 23 -7.82 -15.96 -8.12
CA LYS A 23 -8.46 -14.72 -7.65
C LYS A 23 -9.01 -14.81 -6.23
N LYS A 24 -9.60 -15.95 -5.84
CA LYS A 24 -10.10 -16.19 -4.48
C LYS A 24 -8.98 -16.16 -3.42
N VAL A 25 -7.78 -16.64 -3.76
CA VAL A 25 -6.62 -16.62 -2.85
C VAL A 25 -6.15 -15.18 -2.64
N VAL A 26 -6.11 -14.36 -3.70
CA VAL A 26 -5.77 -12.94 -3.59
C VAL A 26 -6.78 -12.20 -2.71
N LYS A 27 -8.09 -12.43 -2.90
CA LYS A 27 -9.13 -11.85 -2.04
C LYS A 27 -8.97 -12.27 -0.57
N ALA A 28 -8.69 -13.54 -0.31
CA ALA A 28 -8.46 -14.03 1.05
C ALA A 28 -7.22 -13.40 1.68
N ALA A 29 -6.14 -13.21 0.92
CA ALA A 29 -4.94 -12.53 1.39
C ALA A 29 -5.24 -11.08 1.79
N LEU A 30 -5.98 -10.33 0.96
CA LEU A 30 -6.40 -8.96 1.27
C LEU A 30 -7.25 -8.89 2.55
N ARG A 31 -8.23 -9.79 2.73
CA ARG A 31 -9.03 -9.85 3.96
C ARG A 31 -8.16 -10.07 5.19
N ASN A 32 -7.25 -11.05 5.14
CA ASN A 32 -6.36 -11.37 6.26
C ASN A 32 -5.44 -10.19 6.61
N LEU A 33 -4.90 -9.49 5.60
CA LEU A 33 -4.04 -8.34 5.82
C LEU A 33 -4.79 -7.18 6.47
N LEU A 34 -5.97 -6.82 5.96
CA LEU A 34 -6.79 -5.76 6.53
C LEU A 34 -7.22 -6.10 7.97
N THR A 35 -7.62 -7.35 8.22
CA THR A 35 -7.97 -7.82 9.58
C THR A 35 -6.78 -7.72 10.52
N ASN A 36 -5.60 -8.13 10.08
CA ASN A 36 -4.38 -8.04 10.89
C ASN A 36 -4.03 -6.58 11.23
N ARG A 37 -4.17 -5.67 10.25
CA ARG A 37 -3.90 -4.24 10.48
C ARG A 37 -4.92 -3.61 11.43
N TYR A 38 -6.17 -3.99 11.32
CA TYR A 38 -7.21 -3.56 12.26
C TYR A 38 -6.95 -4.07 13.68
N GLN A 39 -6.62 -5.34 13.86
CA GLN A 39 -6.34 -5.93 15.18
C GLN A 39 -5.12 -5.31 15.86
N ASN A 40 -4.13 -4.86 15.08
CA ASN A 40 -2.94 -4.18 15.59
C ASN A 40 -3.13 -2.66 15.79
N ASN A 41 -4.33 -2.13 15.59
CA ASN A 41 -4.64 -0.69 15.63
C ASN A 41 -3.81 0.16 14.66
N ASN A 42 -3.40 -0.42 13.54
CA ASN A 42 -2.61 0.23 12.50
C ASN A 42 -3.48 0.72 11.33
N LEU A 43 -4.79 0.62 11.42
CA LEU A 43 -5.76 1.07 10.44
C LEU A 43 -6.61 2.19 11.04
N ILE A 44 -6.56 3.36 10.44
CA ILE A 44 -7.34 4.54 10.81
C ILE A 44 -8.32 4.82 9.68
N VAL A 45 -9.60 4.96 10.00
CA VAL A 45 -10.63 5.33 9.02
C VAL A 45 -11.03 6.78 9.24
N VAL A 46 -11.07 7.56 8.16
CA VAL A 46 -11.48 8.96 8.15
C VAL A 46 -12.64 9.16 7.18
N ASP A 47 -13.53 10.06 7.47
CA ASP A 47 -14.70 10.31 6.62
C ASP A 47 -14.27 10.80 5.23
N LYS A 48 -13.50 11.88 5.18
CA LYS A 48 -12.97 12.47 3.94
C LYS A 48 -11.60 13.08 4.16
N ILE A 49 -10.82 13.16 3.08
CA ILE A 49 -9.54 13.85 3.06
C ILE A 49 -9.64 15.00 2.05
N GLU A 50 -9.89 16.19 2.57
CA GLU A 50 -9.94 17.41 1.77
C GLU A 50 -8.83 18.36 2.22
N LEU A 51 -7.88 18.62 1.33
CA LEU A 51 -6.81 19.59 1.56
C LEU A 51 -7.16 20.89 0.84
N ALA A 52 -7.03 22.01 1.53
CA ALA A 52 -7.29 23.33 0.96
C ALA A 52 -6.36 23.66 -0.22
N ASP A 53 -5.08 23.25 -0.10
CA ASP A 53 -4.03 23.46 -1.09
C ASP A 53 -3.16 22.20 -1.22
N PHE A 54 -2.40 22.13 -2.32
CA PHE A 54 -1.41 21.07 -2.57
C PHE A 54 -0.09 21.26 -1.80
N LYS A 55 -0.09 22.06 -0.72
CA LYS A 55 1.11 22.29 0.11
C LYS A 55 1.38 21.11 1.03
N THR A 56 2.65 20.70 1.12
CA THR A 56 3.11 19.61 2.00
C THR A 56 2.80 19.87 3.47
N LYS A 57 2.79 21.14 3.90
CA LYS A 57 2.46 21.54 5.27
C LYS A 57 1.07 21.05 5.67
N ASN A 58 0.06 21.24 4.80
CA ASN A 58 -1.31 20.82 5.07
C ASN A 58 -1.42 19.29 5.20
N CYS A 59 -0.67 18.54 4.39
CA CYS A 59 -0.61 17.09 4.50
C CYS A 59 0.03 16.65 5.83
N VAL A 60 1.11 17.29 6.27
CA VAL A 60 1.75 17.00 7.57
C VAL A 60 0.83 17.33 8.74
N GLU A 61 0.10 18.45 8.69
CA GLU A 61 -0.87 18.83 9.72
C GLU A 61 -2.02 17.81 9.78
N PHE A 62 -2.52 17.35 8.64
CA PHE A 62 -3.52 16.30 8.56
C PHE A 62 -3.02 14.99 9.21
N LEU A 63 -1.83 14.51 8.86
CA LEU A 63 -1.27 13.29 9.43
C LEU A 63 -1.06 13.39 10.94
N LYS A 64 -0.64 14.54 11.44
CA LYS A 64 -0.53 14.80 12.88
C LYS A 64 -1.90 14.81 13.57
N ALA A 65 -2.92 15.40 12.96
CA ALA A 65 -4.28 15.44 13.50
C ALA A 65 -4.89 14.03 13.65
N VAL A 66 -4.55 13.14 12.71
CA VAL A 66 -5.00 11.73 12.72
C VAL A 66 -4.09 10.84 13.59
N ASN A 67 -3.01 11.40 14.17
CA ASN A 67 -1.98 10.65 14.91
C ASN A 67 -1.32 9.52 14.08
N ALA A 68 -1.18 9.73 12.77
CA ALA A 68 -0.50 8.81 11.90
C ALA A 68 1.02 9.06 11.96
N ASP A 69 1.71 8.40 12.89
CA ASP A 69 3.16 8.47 13.03
C ASP A 69 3.77 7.08 12.89
N ALA A 70 4.33 6.81 11.73
CA ALA A 70 4.97 5.53 11.42
C ALA A 70 6.07 5.71 10.36
N LYS A 71 6.94 4.71 10.24
CA LYS A 71 8.01 4.71 9.23
C LYS A 71 7.47 4.69 7.80
N LYS A 72 6.32 4.04 7.59
CA LYS A 72 5.68 3.96 6.29
C LYS A 72 4.17 4.04 6.44
N ILE A 73 3.61 5.17 6.00
CA ILE A 73 2.19 5.48 6.06
C ILE A 73 1.61 5.32 4.65
N ILE A 74 0.53 4.57 4.53
CA ILE A 74 -0.20 4.41 3.28
C ILE A 74 -1.58 5.04 3.42
N VAL A 75 -1.85 6.03 2.58
CA VAL A 75 -3.16 6.69 2.50
C VAL A 75 -3.92 6.08 1.34
N ILE A 76 -5.12 5.57 1.62
CA ILE A 76 -5.95 4.84 0.67
C ILE A 76 -7.22 5.63 0.39
N THR A 77 -7.42 5.99 -0.87
CA THR A 77 -8.63 6.69 -1.35
C THR A 77 -9.41 5.82 -2.33
N LYS A 78 -10.70 6.06 -2.47
CA LYS A 78 -11.51 5.38 -3.48
C LYS A 78 -11.15 5.85 -4.89
N GLU A 79 -11.05 7.16 -5.06
CA GLU A 79 -10.75 7.83 -6.32
C GLU A 79 -9.43 8.60 -6.25
N ASP A 80 -8.91 8.97 -7.40
CA ASP A 80 -7.69 9.77 -7.49
C ASP A 80 -7.92 11.17 -6.93
N ASN A 81 -7.10 11.54 -5.96
CA ASN A 81 -7.06 12.89 -5.40
C ASN A 81 -5.72 13.56 -5.75
N PRO A 82 -5.66 14.34 -6.86
CA PRO A 82 -4.43 14.94 -7.33
C PRO A 82 -3.83 15.94 -6.31
N THR A 83 -4.68 16.64 -5.56
CA THR A 83 -4.24 17.58 -4.53
C THR A 83 -3.48 16.85 -3.42
N LEU A 84 -4.03 15.73 -2.94
CA LEU A 84 -3.40 14.89 -1.93
C LEU A 84 -2.09 14.27 -2.42
N VAL A 85 -2.06 13.76 -3.66
CA VAL A 85 -0.86 13.18 -4.27
C VAL A 85 0.25 14.22 -4.39
N LEU A 86 -0.06 15.43 -4.86
CA LEU A 86 0.92 16.52 -4.96
C LEU A 86 1.43 16.98 -3.59
N ALA A 87 0.55 17.05 -2.59
CA ALA A 87 0.91 17.46 -1.24
C ALA A 87 1.78 16.42 -0.52
N SER A 88 1.58 15.13 -0.81
CA SER A 88 2.28 14.03 -0.12
C SER A 88 3.57 13.58 -0.79
N ARG A 89 3.73 13.74 -2.10
CA ARG A 89 4.85 13.15 -2.87
C ARG A 89 6.25 13.52 -2.39
N ASN A 90 6.41 14.68 -1.73
CA ASN A 90 7.71 15.13 -1.19
C ASN A 90 8.00 14.54 0.21
N ILE A 91 7.04 13.86 0.83
CA ILE A 91 7.19 13.28 2.16
C ILE A 91 7.64 11.82 1.99
N PRO A 92 8.86 11.44 2.40
CA PRO A 92 9.47 10.15 2.02
C PRO A 92 8.77 8.94 2.64
N ASN A 93 8.04 9.11 3.73
CA ASN A 93 7.37 8.03 4.46
C ASN A 93 5.87 7.94 4.17
N VAL A 94 5.32 8.74 3.25
CA VAL A 94 3.89 8.77 2.93
C VAL A 94 3.67 8.34 1.48
N TYR A 95 2.78 7.38 1.29
CA TYR A 95 2.39 6.87 -0.02
C TYR A 95 0.87 6.97 -0.16
N VAL A 96 0.42 7.68 -1.20
CA VAL A 96 -1.01 7.77 -1.54
C VAL A 96 -1.30 6.79 -2.65
N GLN A 97 -2.31 5.94 -2.44
CA GLN A 97 -2.74 4.94 -3.41
C GLN A 97 -4.26 4.91 -3.49
N THR A 98 -4.78 4.66 -4.68
CA THR A 98 -6.20 4.35 -4.83
C THR A 98 -6.45 2.88 -4.56
N LYS A 99 -7.68 2.56 -4.17
CA LYS A 99 -8.11 1.17 -3.97
C LYS A 99 -7.76 0.26 -5.16
N GLN A 100 -7.88 0.77 -6.39
CA GLN A 100 -7.64 -0.02 -7.61
C GLN A 100 -6.17 -0.38 -7.82
N HIS A 101 -5.26 0.49 -7.39
CA HIS A 101 -3.82 0.35 -7.59
C HIS A 101 -3.10 -0.24 -6.38
N LEU A 102 -3.78 -0.35 -5.23
CA LEU A 102 -3.21 -0.89 -4.02
C LEU A 102 -2.93 -2.39 -4.17
N SER A 103 -1.67 -2.76 -4.12
CA SER A 103 -1.25 -4.16 -4.18
C SER A 103 -1.18 -4.81 -2.80
N VAL A 104 -1.24 -6.16 -2.78
CA VAL A 104 -1.00 -6.94 -1.56
C VAL A 104 0.37 -6.64 -0.97
N LEU A 105 1.37 -6.38 -1.82
CA LEU A 105 2.72 -6.03 -1.41
C LEU A 105 2.75 -4.70 -0.64
N ASP A 106 2.01 -3.69 -1.12
CA ASP A 106 1.92 -2.40 -0.42
C ASP A 106 1.31 -2.56 0.97
N LEU A 107 0.25 -3.39 1.07
CA LEU A 107 -0.38 -3.72 2.35
C LEU A 107 0.51 -4.51 3.32
N ILE A 108 1.50 -5.24 2.84
CA ILE A 108 2.48 -5.92 3.70
C ILE A 108 3.55 -4.93 4.16
N ASN A 109 4.02 -4.09 3.25
CA ASN A 109 5.13 -3.17 3.49
C ASN A 109 4.76 -1.92 4.30
N GLY A 110 3.49 -1.53 4.35
CA GLY A 110 3.05 -0.39 5.15
C GLY A 110 3.01 -0.73 6.65
N ASP A 111 3.32 0.25 7.47
CA ASP A 111 3.21 0.14 8.93
C ASP A 111 1.85 0.65 9.41
N MET A 112 1.39 1.79 8.89
CA MET A 112 0.12 2.42 9.24
C MET A 112 -0.68 2.77 8.00
N TYR A 113 -1.99 2.67 8.11
CA TYR A 113 -2.94 2.90 7.01
C TYR A 113 -3.97 3.94 7.41
N VAL A 114 -4.15 4.93 6.56
CA VAL A 114 -5.23 5.91 6.66
C VAL A 114 -6.16 5.69 5.47
N MET A 115 -7.39 5.29 5.72
CA MET A 115 -8.35 4.93 4.67
C MET A 115 -9.58 5.85 4.76
N THR A 116 -10.09 6.30 3.61
CA THR A 116 -11.37 7.00 3.56
C THR A 116 -12.52 6.01 3.72
N LEU A 117 -13.64 6.46 4.31
CA LEU A 117 -14.84 5.65 4.48
C LEU A 117 -15.32 5.06 3.15
N ASP A 118 -15.37 5.88 2.10
CA ASP A 118 -15.76 5.46 0.75
C ASP A 118 -14.86 4.33 0.20
N ALA A 119 -13.56 4.35 0.54
CA ALA A 119 -12.63 3.30 0.15
C ALA A 119 -12.88 2.01 0.93
N LEU A 120 -13.20 2.12 2.21
CA LEU A 120 -13.54 0.98 3.06
C LEU A 120 -14.80 0.27 2.56
N GLU A 121 -15.87 1.00 2.32
CA GLU A 121 -17.12 0.46 1.76
C GLU A 121 -16.88 -0.25 0.42
N ALA A 122 -16.08 0.36 -0.45
CA ALA A 122 -15.72 -0.25 -1.72
C ALA A 122 -14.89 -1.55 -1.55
N TYR A 123 -14.05 -1.68 -0.51
CA TYR A 123 -13.38 -2.93 -0.19
C TYR A 123 -14.34 -3.98 0.37
N GLU A 124 -15.28 -3.58 1.21
CA GLU A 124 -16.31 -4.51 1.72
C GLU A 124 -17.13 -5.13 0.61
N GLU A 125 -17.52 -4.34 -0.40
CA GLU A 125 -18.23 -4.84 -1.57
C GLU A 125 -17.41 -5.84 -2.38
N ASP A 126 -16.14 -5.53 -2.66
CA ASP A 126 -15.28 -6.39 -3.49
C ASP A 126 -14.84 -7.66 -2.77
N LEU A 127 -14.74 -7.62 -1.45
CA LEU A 127 -14.27 -8.74 -0.65
C LEU A 127 -15.40 -9.65 -0.18
N LYS A 128 -16.65 -9.31 -0.36
CA LYS A 128 -17.77 -10.24 -0.18
C LYS A 128 -17.68 -11.35 -1.22
#